data_ef0a7860edf89241e5aa9d66ff1d6643
#
_entry.id   ef0a7860edf89241e5aa9d66ff1d6643
#
_cell.length_a   1.000
_cell.length_b   1.000
_cell.length_c   1.000
_cell.angle_alpha   90.00
_cell.angle_beta   90.00
_cell.angle_gamma   90.00
#
_symmetry.space_group_name_H-M   'P 1'
#
loop_
_entity.id
_entity.type
_entity.pdbx_description
1 polymer ?
#
loop_
_entity_poly.entity_id
_entity_poly.type
_entity_poly.pdbx_seq_one_letter_code
_entity_poly.pdbx_strand_id
1 'polypeptide(L)'
;ILVMIEGKAEINAAGQKWGILGDRMDVFEKKPPHSIYVPNGQKWSLNAKTDCVVAVCSAPGKSGHPARKIEPNGIKLIKRGSGSNTRYIHNIAMEDEDYCDSLLVTEVFTPDGYWSSYPSHRHDEDDFPNITYLEETYYHRINPKNGFGMQRIYHCLLYTSPSPRDQLQ
;
A
#
# COMPACT_ATOMS: atom_id res chain seq x y z
N ILE A 1 -9.40 -0.21 -5.19
CA ILE A 1 -9.56 -0.36 -3.74
C ILE A 1 -9.57 1.02 -3.10
N LEU A 2 -10.57 1.27 -2.22
CA LEU A 2 -10.63 2.44 -1.36
C LEU A 2 -10.04 2.05 0.00
N VAL A 3 -8.99 2.73 0.46
CA VAL A 3 -8.35 2.48 1.75
C VAL A 3 -8.52 3.70 2.66
N MET A 4 -9.16 3.50 3.82
CA MET A 4 -9.31 4.55 4.83
C MET A 4 -7.98 4.76 5.56
N ILE A 5 -7.18 5.71 5.11
CA ILE A 5 -5.88 6.01 5.75
C ILE A 5 -6.10 6.64 7.14
N GLU A 6 -6.96 7.65 7.22
CA GLU A 6 -7.31 8.36 8.45
C GLU A 6 -8.77 8.83 8.40
N GLY A 7 -9.40 8.94 9.56
CA GLY A 7 -10.73 9.49 9.70
C GLY A 7 -11.85 8.51 9.41
N LYS A 8 -13.07 9.04 9.30
CA LYS A 8 -14.31 8.28 9.09
C LYS A 8 -15.10 8.81 7.91
N ALA A 9 -15.62 7.92 7.09
CA ALA A 9 -16.49 8.27 5.97
C ALA A 9 -17.58 7.22 5.76
N GLU A 10 -18.74 7.67 5.32
CA GLU A 10 -19.80 6.80 4.83
C GLU A 10 -19.53 6.48 3.36
N ILE A 11 -19.49 5.21 3.02
CA ILE A 11 -19.14 4.75 1.68
C ILE A 11 -20.31 4.00 1.04
N ASN A 12 -20.60 4.37 -0.21
CA ASN A 12 -21.47 3.62 -1.09
C ASN A 12 -20.65 3.17 -2.29
N ALA A 13 -20.72 1.89 -2.65
CA ALA A 13 -19.95 1.35 -3.77
C ALA A 13 -20.68 0.17 -4.40
N ALA A 14 -20.63 0.06 -5.72
CA ALA A 14 -21.28 -1.01 -6.49
C ALA A 14 -22.77 -1.20 -6.14
N GLY A 15 -23.50 -0.10 -5.96
CA GLY A 15 -24.93 -0.11 -5.61
C GLY A 15 -25.25 -0.49 -4.17
N GLN A 16 -24.26 -0.71 -3.31
CA GLN A 16 -24.42 -1.09 -1.90
C GLN A 16 -23.99 0.04 -0.95
N LYS A 17 -24.69 0.13 0.18
CA LYS A 17 -24.30 1.01 1.30
C LYS A 17 -23.44 0.21 2.28
N TRP A 18 -22.21 0.64 2.46
CA TRP A 18 -21.22 -0.02 3.35
C TRP A 18 -21.20 0.57 4.76
N GLY A 19 -21.93 1.66 4.97
CA GLY A 19 -21.97 2.37 6.24
C GLY A 19 -20.76 3.26 6.48
N ILE A 20 -20.56 3.63 7.74
CA ILE A 20 -19.42 4.46 8.15
C ILE A 20 -18.23 3.55 8.41
N LEU A 21 -17.15 3.80 7.69
CA LEU A 21 -15.90 3.09 7.79
C LEU A 21 -14.77 4.02 8.29
N GLY A 22 -13.76 3.42 8.88
CA GLY A 22 -12.63 4.10 9.50
C GLY A 22 -12.77 4.15 11.02
N ASP A 23 -11.72 3.78 11.73
CA ASP A 23 -11.67 3.75 13.20
C ASP A 23 -10.35 4.28 13.77
N ARG A 24 -9.41 4.68 12.87
CA ARG A 24 -8.17 5.36 13.23
C ARG A 24 -8.18 6.81 12.74
N MET A 25 -7.71 7.73 13.57
CA MET A 25 -7.64 9.15 13.23
C MET A 25 -6.24 9.56 12.77
N ASP A 26 -5.24 8.71 13.01
CA ASP A 26 -3.86 8.88 12.55
C ASP A 26 -3.32 7.51 12.11
N VAL A 27 -2.63 7.48 10.98
CA VAL A 27 -2.01 6.25 10.45
C VAL A 27 -1.02 5.64 11.43
N PHE A 28 -0.36 6.46 12.25
CA PHE A 28 0.61 6.00 13.25
C PHE A 28 -0.02 5.34 14.49
N GLU A 29 -1.34 5.29 14.60
CA GLU A 29 -2.02 4.38 15.53
C GLU A 29 -1.73 2.91 15.21
N LYS A 30 -1.25 2.62 13.99
CA LYS A 30 -0.89 1.28 13.50
C LYS A 30 -2.03 0.26 13.57
N LYS A 31 -3.27 0.71 13.60
CA LYS A 31 -4.44 -0.15 13.41
C LYS A 31 -4.58 -0.47 11.92
N PRO A 32 -4.96 -1.69 11.54
CA PRO A 32 -5.25 -2.00 10.15
C PRO A 32 -6.39 -1.12 9.60
N PRO A 33 -6.32 -0.67 8.34
CA PRO A 33 -7.35 0.18 7.77
C PRO A 33 -8.60 -0.59 7.36
N HIS A 34 -9.77 0.04 7.44
CA HIS A 34 -10.93 -0.39 6.69
C HIS A 34 -10.71 -0.12 5.20
N SER A 35 -11.06 -1.08 4.35
CA SER A 35 -10.93 -0.92 2.91
C SER A 35 -12.12 -1.53 2.18
N ILE A 36 -12.35 -1.09 0.94
CA ILE A 36 -13.38 -1.67 0.06
C ILE A 36 -12.78 -1.94 -1.31
N TYR A 37 -12.89 -3.17 -1.77
CA TYR A 37 -12.69 -3.50 -3.17
C TYR A 37 -13.94 -3.10 -3.97
N VAL A 38 -13.73 -2.35 -5.02
CA VAL A 38 -14.76 -1.93 -5.98
C VAL A 38 -14.37 -2.47 -7.34
N PRO A 39 -15.14 -3.37 -7.94
CA PRO A 39 -14.79 -3.96 -9.23
C PRO A 39 -14.84 -2.94 -10.37
N ASN A 40 -14.18 -3.28 -11.45
CA ASN A 40 -14.14 -2.46 -12.66
C ASN A 40 -15.57 -2.09 -13.14
N GLY A 41 -15.72 -0.85 -13.61
CA GLY A 41 -16.98 -0.32 -14.13
C GLY A 41 -18.03 0.06 -13.06
N GLN A 42 -17.77 -0.21 -11.78
CA GLN A 42 -18.69 0.14 -10.71
C GLN A 42 -18.44 1.53 -10.16
N LYS A 43 -19.53 2.22 -9.82
CA LYS A 43 -19.48 3.56 -9.21
C LYS A 43 -19.33 3.46 -7.70
N TRP A 44 -18.69 4.46 -7.13
CA TRP A 44 -18.60 4.66 -5.69
C TRP A 44 -18.75 6.13 -5.31
N SER A 45 -19.14 6.37 -4.09
CA SER A 45 -19.19 7.69 -3.48
C SER A 45 -18.78 7.61 -2.02
N LEU A 46 -18.25 8.71 -1.53
CA LEU A 46 -17.79 8.85 -0.15
C LEU A 46 -18.31 10.15 0.43
N ASN A 47 -18.82 10.08 1.65
CA ASN A 47 -19.25 11.22 2.43
C ASN A 47 -18.48 11.27 3.74
N ALA A 48 -17.52 12.19 3.84
CA ALA A 48 -16.68 12.35 5.03
C ALA A 48 -17.52 12.71 6.27
N LYS A 49 -17.29 12.01 7.38
CA LYS A 49 -17.91 12.28 8.68
C LYS A 49 -16.95 12.98 9.62
N THR A 50 -15.66 12.88 9.35
CA THR A 50 -14.57 13.62 10.00
C THR A 50 -13.62 14.12 8.92
N ASP A 51 -12.61 14.91 9.29
CA ASP A 51 -11.45 15.04 8.42
C ASP A 51 -10.93 13.64 8.14
N CYS A 52 -10.71 13.32 6.86
CA CYS A 52 -10.28 12.00 6.45
C CYS A 52 -9.29 12.03 5.28
N VAL A 53 -8.46 11.02 5.24
CA VAL A 53 -7.56 10.73 4.12
C VAL A 53 -7.92 9.36 3.58
N VAL A 54 -8.16 9.29 2.29
CA VAL A 54 -8.53 8.04 1.59
C VAL A 54 -7.60 7.82 0.42
N ALA A 55 -6.95 6.67 0.37
CA ALA A 55 -6.22 6.24 -0.81
C ALA A 55 -7.21 5.56 -1.79
N VAL A 56 -7.19 6.03 -3.03
CA VAL A 56 -7.94 5.42 -4.14
C VAL A 56 -6.94 4.70 -5.02
N CYS A 57 -6.79 3.39 -4.79
CA CYS A 57 -5.89 2.54 -5.56
C CYS A 57 -6.66 1.95 -6.75
N SER A 58 -6.16 2.18 -7.96
CA SER A 58 -6.80 1.70 -9.18
C SER A 58 -5.80 1.08 -10.14
N ALA A 59 -6.21 0.01 -10.81
CA ALA A 59 -5.47 -0.64 -11.87
C ALA A 59 -6.47 -1.17 -12.92
N PRO A 60 -6.03 -1.47 -14.15
CA PRO A 60 -6.85 -2.16 -15.12
C PRO A 60 -7.35 -3.49 -14.56
N GLY A 61 -8.66 -3.73 -14.62
CA GLY A 61 -9.27 -4.94 -14.11
C GLY A 61 -10.18 -5.59 -15.15
N LYS A 62 -10.31 -6.91 -15.09
CA LYS A 62 -11.17 -7.67 -15.99
C LYS A 62 -12.61 -7.78 -15.50
N SER A 63 -12.84 -7.46 -14.21
CA SER A 63 -14.06 -7.72 -13.45
C SER A 63 -14.40 -9.22 -13.31
N GLY A 64 -15.12 -9.56 -12.28
CA GLY A 64 -15.47 -10.93 -11.94
C GLY A 64 -15.65 -11.10 -10.45
N HIS A 65 -14.93 -10.35 -9.66
CA HIS A 65 -15.08 -10.34 -8.20
C HIS A 65 -16.19 -9.36 -7.79
N PRO A 66 -17.04 -9.71 -6.84
CA PRO A 66 -18.04 -8.79 -6.29
C PRO A 66 -17.36 -7.70 -5.44
N ALA A 67 -18.03 -6.56 -5.29
CA ALA A 67 -17.60 -5.55 -4.32
C ALA A 67 -17.52 -6.16 -2.92
N ARG A 68 -16.47 -5.84 -2.17
CA ARG A 68 -16.19 -6.49 -0.90
C ARG A 68 -15.58 -5.51 0.09
N LYS A 69 -16.01 -5.59 1.34
CA LYS A 69 -15.36 -4.94 2.45
C LYS A 69 -14.18 -5.79 2.94
N ILE A 70 -13.05 -5.15 3.11
CA ILE A 70 -11.83 -5.73 3.70
C ILE A 70 -11.78 -5.23 5.15
N GLU A 71 -12.08 -6.15 6.07
CA GLU A 71 -12.22 -5.82 7.49
C GLU A 71 -10.86 -5.76 8.18
N PRO A 72 -10.61 -4.77 9.04
CA PRO A 72 -9.37 -4.66 9.80
C PRO A 72 -9.04 -5.92 10.61
N ASN A 73 -10.05 -6.57 11.18
CA ASN A 73 -9.85 -7.74 12.03
C ASN A 73 -9.22 -8.95 11.32
N GLY A 74 -9.29 -9.00 10.00
CA GLY A 74 -8.63 -10.02 9.18
C GLY A 74 -7.17 -9.71 8.87
N ILE A 75 -6.75 -8.47 9.04
CA ILE A 75 -5.42 -7.99 8.64
C ILE A 75 -4.46 -8.09 9.82
N LYS A 76 -3.46 -8.97 9.72
CA LYS A 76 -2.43 -9.14 10.75
C LYS A 76 -1.26 -8.21 10.51
N LEU A 77 -0.66 -7.71 11.60
CA LEU A 77 0.62 -7.02 11.54
C LEU A 77 1.75 -8.04 11.43
N ILE A 78 2.42 -8.08 10.31
CA ILE A 78 3.50 -9.02 10.01
C ILE A 78 4.84 -8.32 10.17
N LYS A 79 5.74 -8.91 10.94
CA LYS A 79 7.14 -8.48 11.03
C LYS A 79 7.94 -9.12 9.89
N ARG A 80 8.62 -8.31 9.09
CA ARG A 80 9.56 -8.76 8.04
C ARG A 80 10.97 -8.20 8.28
N GLY A 81 11.98 -8.97 7.86
CA GLY A 81 13.40 -8.62 7.99
C GLY A 81 13.95 -8.80 9.40
N SER A 82 15.22 -8.44 9.57
CA SER A 82 15.95 -8.51 10.83
C SER A 82 16.89 -7.31 10.97
N GLY A 83 17.33 -7.02 12.20
CA GLY A 83 18.20 -5.87 12.49
C GLY A 83 17.58 -4.58 11.95
N SER A 84 18.41 -3.76 11.31
CA SER A 84 17.99 -2.47 10.71
C SER A 84 17.10 -2.61 9.47
N ASN A 85 16.84 -3.83 8.98
CA ASN A 85 15.90 -4.10 7.90
C ASN A 85 14.53 -4.60 8.41
N THR A 86 14.26 -4.46 9.70
CA THR A 86 12.96 -4.81 10.28
C THR A 86 11.92 -3.77 9.92
N ARG A 87 10.75 -4.23 9.43
CA ARG A 87 9.56 -3.42 9.19
C ARG A 87 8.31 -4.23 9.52
N TYR A 88 7.20 -3.54 9.68
CA TYR A 88 5.92 -4.13 10.03
C TYR A 88 4.91 -3.85 8.93
N ILE A 89 4.15 -4.85 8.53
CA ILE A 89 3.34 -4.79 7.31
C ILE A 89 1.92 -5.23 7.62
N HIS A 90 0.95 -4.43 7.16
CA HIS A 90 -0.43 -4.86 6.99
C HIS A 90 -0.64 -5.25 5.52
N ASN A 91 -0.88 -6.52 5.26
CA ASN A 91 -1.30 -6.99 3.94
C ASN A 91 -2.80 -6.72 3.79
N ILE A 92 -3.17 -5.73 2.99
CA ILE A 92 -4.56 -5.30 2.78
C ILE A 92 -5.19 -6.09 1.65
N ALA A 93 -4.48 -6.23 0.53
CA ALA A 93 -4.86 -7.06 -0.60
C ALA A 93 -3.60 -7.66 -1.22
N MET A 94 -3.51 -8.97 -1.24
CA MET A 94 -2.36 -9.71 -1.73
C MET A 94 -2.79 -10.72 -2.80
N GLU A 95 -1.82 -11.33 -3.46
CA GLU A 95 -2.02 -12.30 -4.54
C GLU A 95 -2.69 -13.61 -4.10
N ASP A 96 -2.57 -13.96 -2.83
CA ASP A 96 -3.21 -15.13 -2.23
C ASP A 96 -4.67 -14.90 -1.83
N GLU A 97 -5.16 -13.67 -1.96
CA GLU A 97 -6.53 -13.29 -1.66
C GLU A 97 -7.37 -13.25 -2.95
N ASP A 98 -8.30 -14.18 -3.06
CA ASP A 98 -9.16 -14.33 -4.25
C ASP A 98 -10.33 -13.32 -4.23
N TYR A 99 -10.04 -12.03 -4.26
CA TYR A 99 -11.07 -10.98 -4.32
C TYR A 99 -10.68 -9.70 -5.07
N CYS A 100 -9.51 -9.69 -5.69
CA CYS A 100 -8.98 -8.52 -6.36
C CYS A 100 -8.32 -8.92 -7.68
N ASP A 101 -8.64 -8.22 -8.78
CA ASP A 101 -8.11 -8.59 -10.10
C ASP A 101 -6.62 -8.30 -10.29
N SER A 102 -6.19 -7.08 -9.96
CA SER A 102 -4.90 -6.56 -10.45
C SER A 102 -4.23 -5.61 -9.47
N LEU A 103 -4.67 -5.57 -8.22
CA LEU A 103 -4.13 -4.67 -7.21
C LEU A 103 -3.53 -5.46 -6.06
N LEU A 104 -2.29 -5.13 -5.73
CA LEU A 104 -1.68 -5.48 -4.46
C LEU A 104 -1.60 -4.21 -3.61
N VAL A 105 -2.07 -4.28 -2.39
CA VAL A 105 -2.08 -3.13 -1.48
C VAL A 105 -1.54 -3.53 -0.12
N THR A 106 -0.49 -2.85 0.29
CA THR A 106 0.13 -3.02 1.61
C THR A 106 0.34 -1.70 2.31
N GLU A 107 0.35 -1.72 3.62
CA GLU A 107 0.77 -0.62 4.46
C GLU A 107 2.01 -1.04 5.24
N VAL A 108 3.08 -0.26 5.19
CA VAL A 108 4.37 -0.62 5.77
C VAL A 108 4.81 0.43 6.78
N PHE A 109 5.15 -0.02 7.99
CA PHE A 109 5.75 0.80 9.05
C PHE A 109 7.22 0.46 9.17
N THR A 110 8.07 1.42 8.80
CA THR A 110 9.52 1.32 8.95
C THR A 110 9.95 2.15 10.15
N PRO A 111 10.59 1.57 11.17
CA PRO A 111 11.11 2.34 12.30
C PRO A 111 12.16 3.36 11.86
N ASP A 112 12.33 4.40 12.66
CA ASP A 112 13.35 5.41 12.42
C ASP A 112 14.75 4.81 12.33
N GLY A 113 15.53 5.28 11.36
CA GLY A 113 16.86 4.77 11.07
C GLY A 113 16.92 3.39 10.40
N TYR A 114 15.77 2.80 10.06
CA TYR A 114 15.70 1.48 9.45
C TYR A 114 15.45 1.56 7.93
N TRP A 115 15.76 0.45 7.25
CA TRP A 115 15.50 0.25 5.84
C TRP A 115 14.17 -0.45 5.63
N SER A 116 13.35 0.07 4.73
CA SER A 116 12.12 -0.62 4.34
C SER A 116 12.43 -1.84 3.46
N SER A 117 13.48 -1.76 2.64
CA SER A 117 13.85 -2.82 1.70
C SER A 117 15.36 -2.83 1.49
N TYR A 118 16.01 -3.95 1.88
CA TYR A 118 17.41 -4.23 1.60
C TYR A 118 17.65 -5.75 1.63
N PRO A 119 18.19 -6.39 0.58
CA PRO A 119 18.51 -5.79 -0.73
C PRO A 119 17.32 -5.14 -1.42
N SER A 120 17.55 -4.46 -2.52
CA SER A 120 16.52 -3.71 -3.22
C SER A 120 15.32 -4.58 -3.57
N HIS A 121 14.14 -4.06 -3.33
CA HIS A 121 12.90 -4.61 -3.81
C HIS A 121 12.81 -4.40 -5.33
N ARG A 122 12.39 -5.40 -6.07
CA ARG A 122 12.44 -5.34 -7.52
C ARG A 122 11.24 -6.06 -8.15
N HIS A 123 10.65 -5.38 -9.14
CA HIS A 123 9.56 -5.88 -9.96
C HIS A 123 9.74 -5.44 -11.41
N ASP A 124 10.96 -5.57 -11.92
CA ASP A 124 11.37 -5.10 -13.26
C ASP A 124 11.49 -6.22 -14.30
N GLU A 125 11.20 -7.45 -13.91
CA GLU A 125 11.19 -8.64 -14.76
C GLU A 125 9.95 -9.48 -14.48
N ASP A 126 9.53 -10.25 -15.47
CA ASP A 126 8.46 -11.24 -15.33
C ASP A 126 9.04 -12.65 -15.43
N ASP A 127 9.34 -13.23 -14.28
CA ASP A 127 9.90 -14.58 -14.11
C ASP A 127 9.14 -15.31 -12.98
N PHE A 128 7.85 -15.49 -13.20
CA PHE A 128 7.00 -16.16 -12.22
C PHE A 128 7.48 -17.61 -11.95
N PRO A 129 7.54 -18.09 -10.70
CA PRO A 129 7.10 -17.46 -9.45
C PRO A 129 8.17 -16.63 -8.74
N ASN A 130 9.36 -16.46 -9.30
CA ASN A 130 10.50 -15.81 -8.64
C ASN A 130 10.34 -14.29 -8.58
N ILE A 131 9.94 -13.68 -9.68
CA ILE A 131 9.73 -12.24 -9.85
C ILE A 131 8.47 -12.03 -10.69
N THR A 132 7.69 -11.02 -10.34
CA THR A 132 6.55 -10.56 -11.13
C THR A 132 6.77 -9.11 -11.52
N TYR A 133 6.58 -8.78 -12.77
CA TYR A 133 6.61 -7.39 -13.24
C TYR A 133 5.42 -6.63 -12.69
N LEU A 134 5.66 -5.54 -11.96
CA LEU A 134 4.63 -4.70 -11.35
C LEU A 134 4.98 -3.22 -11.51
N GLU A 135 3.93 -2.42 -11.68
CA GLU A 135 4.01 -0.97 -11.46
C GLU A 135 3.73 -0.68 -10.00
N GLU A 136 4.55 0.16 -9.37
CA GLU A 136 4.43 0.48 -7.95
C GLU A 136 4.20 1.97 -7.73
N THR A 137 3.33 2.29 -6.79
CA THR A 137 3.09 3.64 -6.31
C THR A 137 3.21 3.67 -4.79
N TYR A 138 3.94 4.66 -4.27
CA TYR A 138 4.15 4.84 -2.84
C TYR A 138 3.51 6.13 -2.35
N TYR A 139 2.77 6.04 -1.26
CA TYR A 139 2.28 7.18 -0.49
C TYR A 139 2.97 7.20 0.86
N HIS A 140 3.81 8.21 1.11
CA HIS A 140 4.61 8.29 2.32
C HIS A 140 3.99 9.21 3.37
N ARG A 141 4.00 8.76 4.61
CA ARG A 141 3.72 9.56 5.82
C ARG A 141 4.92 9.45 6.76
N ILE A 142 5.27 10.52 7.41
CA ILE A 142 6.46 10.61 8.26
C ILE A 142 6.06 11.19 9.62
N ASN A 143 6.57 10.55 10.68
CA ASN A 143 6.44 11.02 12.05
C ASN A 143 7.82 10.99 12.73
N PRO A 144 8.31 12.11 13.28
CA PRO A 144 7.64 13.42 13.37
C PRO A 144 7.52 14.13 12.02
N LYS A 145 6.60 15.09 11.91
CA LYS A 145 6.30 15.81 10.64
C LYS A 145 7.50 16.52 10.01
N ASN A 146 8.52 16.85 10.81
CA ASN A 146 9.78 17.44 10.36
C ASN A 146 10.88 16.40 10.07
N GLY A 147 10.55 15.12 10.14
CA GLY A 147 11.42 14.03 9.74
C GLY A 147 11.57 13.94 8.22
N PHE A 148 12.40 13.03 7.76
CA PHE A 148 12.58 12.74 6.35
C PHE A 148 12.74 11.25 6.10
N GLY A 149 12.44 10.82 4.89
CA GLY A 149 12.73 9.49 4.37
C GLY A 149 13.43 9.61 3.01
N MET A 150 14.21 8.62 2.64
CA MET A 150 14.87 8.54 1.35
C MET A 150 14.35 7.34 0.58
N GLN A 151 13.97 7.57 -0.68
CA GLN A 151 13.68 6.51 -1.63
C GLN A 151 14.63 6.63 -2.82
N ARG A 152 15.32 5.54 -3.14
CA ARG A 152 16.17 5.47 -4.32
C ARG A 152 15.58 4.45 -5.29
N ILE A 153 15.31 4.88 -6.52
CA ILE A 153 14.87 4.05 -7.63
C ILE A 153 15.97 4.04 -8.67
N TYR A 154 16.29 2.86 -9.20
CA TYR A 154 17.34 2.72 -10.20
C TYR A 154 17.12 1.46 -11.03
N HIS A 155 17.65 1.47 -12.24
CA HIS A 155 17.73 0.29 -13.10
C HIS A 155 18.98 -0.54 -12.78
N CYS A 156 18.92 -1.85 -13.02
CA CYS A 156 20.06 -2.76 -12.84
C CYS A 156 21.32 -2.30 -13.59
N LEU A 157 21.17 -1.63 -14.71
CA LEU A 157 22.27 -1.09 -15.49
C LEU A 157 23.07 0.03 -14.78
N LEU A 158 22.52 0.65 -13.73
CA LEU A 158 23.25 1.64 -12.93
C LEU A 158 24.35 1.03 -12.06
N TYR A 159 24.36 -0.28 -11.85
CA TYR A 159 25.47 -0.96 -11.19
C TYR A 159 26.70 -1.11 -12.09
N THR A 160 26.56 -1.00 -13.41
CA THR A 160 27.64 -1.15 -14.38
C THR A 160 28.23 0.20 -14.84
N SER A 161 27.58 1.31 -14.52
CA SER A 161 28.06 2.65 -14.82
C SER A 161 28.24 3.43 -13.52
N PRO A 162 29.48 3.83 -13.18
CA PRO A 162 29.69 4.65 -12.01
C PRO A 162 28.91 5.95 -12.13
N SER A 163 28.20 6.32 -11.08
CA SER A 163 27.52 7.61 -11.01
C SER A 163 28.54 8.73 -11.19
N PRO A 164 28.19 9.85 -11.85
CA PRO A 164 29.08 11.02 -11.92
C PRO A 164 29.59 11.51 -10.57
N ARG A 165 28.89 11.18 -9.45
CA ARG A 165 29.34 11.47 -8.08
C ARG A 165 30.43 10.51 -7.61
N ASP A 166 30.47 9.29 -8.12
CA ASP A 166 31.49 8.29 -7.72
C ASP A 166 32.83 8.55 -8.44
N GLN A 167 32.83 9.45 -9.44
CA GLN A 167 34.04 9.88 -10.15
C GLN A 167 34.75 11.08 -9.50
N LEU A 168 34.19 11.63 -8.43
CA LEU A 168 34.69 12.83 -7.74
C LEU A 168 35.33 12.50 -6.38
N GLN A 169 35.71 11.25 -6.13
CA GLN A 169 36.51 10.86 -4.96
C GLN A 169 37.97 10.63 -5.32
#